data_49b4b4db3e567c3b9d30cb87ca21aeb7
#
_entry.id   49b4b4db3e567c3b9d30cb87ca21aeb7
#
_cell.length_a   1.000
_cell.length_b   1.000
_cell.length_c   1.000
_cell.angle_alpha   90.00
_cell.angle_beta   90.00
_cell.angle_gamma   90.00
#
_symmetry.space_group_name_H-M   'P 1'
#
loop_
_entity.id
_entity.type
_entity.pdbx_description
1 polymer ?
#
loop_
_entity_poly.entity_id
_entity_poly.type
_entity_poly.pdbx_seq_one_letter_code
_entity_poly.pdbx_strand_id
1 'polypeptide(L)'
;YGDRCKAAAEVVVKKGQPQPFETTDYKEVLSLPNLDAILICTSWEDHISMAIEAMEAGIYVGLEVGGAYSVQECWDIVRAYERTKVPVMLLENCCYGRNELMLLNMVEQGVFGEIVHVAGGYLHDLRSEIACGQENRHYRLRNYLHRNCENYPTHELGPLE
;
A
#
# COMPACT_ATOMS: atom_id res chain seq x y z
N TYR A 1 10.20 -3.46 -13.77
CA TYR A 1 10.65 -2.69 -14.93
C TYR A 1 12.06 -2.12 -14.66
N GLY A 2 13.08 -2.61 -15.38
CA GLY A 2 14.49 -2.19 -15.18
C GLY A 2 14.73 -0.69 -15.40
N ASP A 3 13.99 -0.05 -16.31
CA ASP A 3 14.03 1.40 -16.52
C ASP A 3 13.58 2.19 -15.30
N ARG A 4 12.57 1.71 -14.57
CA ARG A 4 12.09 2.34 -13.33
C ARG A 4 13.06 2.13 -12.16
N CYS A 5 13.69 0.95 -12.08
CA CYS A 5 14.73 0.70 -11.06
C CYS A 5 15.91 1.67 -11.23
N LYS A 6 16.42 1.84 -12.46
CA LYS A 6 17.48 2.79 -12.75
C LYS A 6 17.10 4.24 -12.39
N ALA A 7 15.92 4.68 -12.82
CA ALA A 7 15.45 6.03 -12.52
C ALA A 7 15.33 6.27 -10.99
N ALA A 8 14.87 5.29 -10.23
CA ALA A 8 14.81 5.37 -8.77
C ALA A 8 16.22 5.44 -8.15
N ALA A 9 17.13 4.59 -8.61
CA ALA A 9 18.51 4.58 -8.14
C ALA A 9 19.24 5.92 -8.41
N GLU A 10 19.05 6.51 -9.59
CA GLU A 10 19.58 7.83 -9.93
C GLU A 10 19.09 8.92 -8.96
N VAL A 11 17.83 8.88 -8.54
CA VAL A 11 17.29 9.83 -7.55
C VAL A 11 17.99 9.68 -6.20
N VAL A 12 18.23 8.45 -5.75
CA VAL A 12 18.92 8.14 -4.49
C VAL A 12 20.35 8.69 -4.53
N VAL A 13 21.09 8.39 -5.58
CA VAL A 13 22.48 8.88 -5.78
C VAL A 13 22.53 10.40 -5.87
N LYS A 14 21.59 11.01 -6.60
CA LYS A 14 21.48 12.47 -6.72
C LYS A 14 21.23 13.18 -5.39
N LYS A 15 20.66 12.46 -4.41
CA LYS A 15 20.48 12.92 -3.03
C LYS A 15 21.73 12.67 -2.14
N GLY A 16 22.83 12.27 -2.70
CA GLY A 16 24.10 12.04 -1.99
C GLY A 16 24.17 10.70 -1.24
N GLN A 17 23.26 9.78 -1.54
CA GLN A 17 23.27 8.45 -0.94
C GLN A 17 24.09 7.47 -1.81
N PRO A 18 24.63 6.38 -1.25
CA PRO A 18 25.29 5.34 -2.02
C PRO A 18 24.38 4.76 -3.11
N GLN A 19 24.98 4.22 -4.17
CA GLN A 19 24.25 3.48 -5.20
C GLN A 19 23.49 2.32 -4.57
N PRO A 20 22.15 2.28 -4.68
CA PRO A 20 21.39 1.17 -4.14
C PRO A 20 21.55 -0.09 -4.99
N PHE A 21 21.25 -1.24 -4.41
CA PHE A 21 21.11 -2.49 -5.15
C PHE A 21 19.85 -2.40 -6.04
N GLU A 22 20.01 -2.81 -7.30
CA GLU A 22 18.94 -2.77 -8.30
C GLU A 22 18.68 -4.16 -8.84
N THR A 23 17.41 -4.57 -8.84
CA THR A 23 16.97 -5.81 -9.45
C THR A 23 15.54 -5.71 -9.97
N THR A 24 15.18 -6.58 -10.89
CA THR A 24 13.79 -6.80 -11.33
C THR A 24 13.15 -8.02 -10.69
N ASP A 25 13.89 -8.74 -9.86
CA ASP A 25 13.43 -9.88 -9.07
C ASP A 25 13.41 -9.50 -7.58
N TYR A 26 12.21 -9.32 -7.01
CA TYR A 26 12.07 -8.97 -5.60
C TYR A 26 12.61 -10.05 -4.64
N LYS A 27 12.69 -11.31 -5.08
CA LYS A 27 13.23 -12.40 -4.26
C LYS A 27 14.72 -12.23 -3.98
N GLU A 28 15.45 -11.61 -4.91
CA GLU A 28 16.83 -11.22 -4.66
C GLU A 28 16.93 -10.17 -3.55
N VAL A 29 15.94 -9.23 -3.48
CA VAL A 29 15.86 -8.24 -2.40
C VAL A 29 15.64 -8.93 -1.06
N LEU A 30 14.70 -9.88 -0.98
CA LEU A 30 14.42 -10.62 0.26
C LEU A 30 15.61 -11.47 0.73
N SER A 31 16.55 -11.76 -0.15
CA SER A 31 17.77 -12.54 0.15
C SER A 31 18.94 -11.67 0.62
N LEU A 32 18.80 -10.35 0.63
CA LEU A 32 19.87 -9.44 1.05
C LEU A 32 20.15 -9.61 2.56
N PRO A 33 21.44 -9.67 2.95
CA PRO A 33 21.78 -9.71 4.36
C PRO A 33 21.47 -8.36 5.03
N ASN A 34 21.01 -8.40 6.26
CA ASN A 34 20.73 -7.22 7.09
C ASN A 34 19.61 -6.31 6.51
N LEU A 35 18.62 -6.89 5.85
CA LEU A 35 17.43 -6.18 5.45
C LEU A 35 16.41 -6.22 6.59
N ASP A 36 16.20 -5.08 7.26
CA ASP A 36 15.30 -4.97 8.41
C ASP A 36 13.84 -4.75 7.99
N ALA A 37 13.62 -3.99 6.93
CA ALA A 37 12.28 -3.63 6.47
C ALA A 37 12.20 -3.45 4.95
N ILE A 38 11.00 -3.63 4.41
CA ILE A 38 10.68 -3.41 3.00
C ILE A 38 9.40 -2.59 2.84
N LEU A 39 9.39 -1.70 1.85
CA LEU A 39 8.18 -1.01 1.39
C LEU A 39 7.69 -1.65 0.10
N ILE A 40 6.47 -2.15 0.08
CA ILE A 40 5.86 -2.79 -1.08
C ILE A 40 4.92 -1.80 -1.74
N CYS A 41 5.31 -1.30 -2.93
CA CYS A 41 4.57 -0.32 -3.74
C CYS A 41 4.33 -0.88 -5.16
N THR A 42 4.02 -2.15 -5.26
CA THR A 42 3.79 -2.86 -6.53
C THR A 42 2.36 -2.71 -7.04
N SER A 43 1.93 -3.56 -7.96
CA SER A 43 0.52 -3.67 -8.31
C SER A 43 -0.27 -4.32 -7.17
N TRP A 44 -1.54 -3.94 -7.04
CA TRP A 44 -2.39 -4.39 -5.93
C TRP A 44 -2.47 -5.91 -5.80
N GLU A 45 -2.50 -6.62 -6.95
CA GLU A 45 -2.59 -8.07 -6.99
C GLU A 45 -1.39 -8.80 -6.39
N ASP A 46 -0.24 -8.13 -6.30
CA ASP A 46 1.01 -8.72 -5.81
C ASP A 46 1.26 -8.39 -4.34
N HIS A 47 0.49 -7.45 -3.75
CA HIS A 47 0.75 -6.90 -2.42
C HIS A 47 0.82 -7.98 -1.34
N ILE A 48 -0.22 -8.79 -1.22
CA ILE A 48 -0.35 -9.73 -0.09
C ILE A 48 0.63 -10.90 -0.22
N SER A 49 0.81 -11.45 -1.42
CA SER A 49 1.77 -12.52 -1.64
C SER A 49 3.20 -12.10 -1.32
N MET A 50 3.61 -10.93 -1.81
CA MET A 50 4.94 -10.38 -1.51
C MET A 50 5.11 -10.03 -0.03
N ALA A 51 4.07 -9.49 0.62
CA ALA A 51 4.11 -9.19 2.04
C ALA A 51 4.30 -10.46 2.88
N ILE A 52 3.58 -11.54 2.57
CA ILE A 52 3.70 -12.81 3.27
C ILE A 52 5.11 -13.39 3.10
N GLU A 53 5.66 -13.41 1.87
CA GLU A 53 7.02 -13.89 1.63
C GLU A 53 8.07 -13.07 2.41
N ALA A 54 7.90 -11.75 2.49
CA ALA A 54 8.80 -10.89 3.27
C ALA A 54 8.70 -11.18 4.79
N MET A 55 7.47 -11.35 5.30
CA MET A 55 7.24 -11.72 6.71
C MET A 55 7.84 -13.08 7.03
N GLU A 56 7.75 -14.06 6.13
CA GLU A 56 8.37 -15.39 6.28
C GLU A 56 9.90 -15.33 6.26
N ALA A 57 10.47 -14.33 5.56
CA ALA A 57 11.90 -14.04 5.61
C ALA A 57 12.33 -13.24 6.87
N GLY A 58 11.40 -12.89 7.76
CA GLY A 58 11.68 -12.13 8.96
C GLY A 58 11.80 -10.61 8.75
N ILE A 59 11.38 -10.11 7.61
CA ILE A 59 11.54 -8.72 7.19
C ILE A 59 10.26 -7.94 7.50
N TYR A 60 10.38 -6.82 8.20
CA TYR A 60 9.26 -5.91 8.49
C TYR A 60 8.65 -5.34 7.22
N VAL A 61 7.30 -5.31 7.11
CA VAL A 61 6.61 -4.90 5.90
C VAL A 61 5.82 -3.61 6.09
N GLY A 62 6.15 -2.60 5.29
CA GLY A 62 5.26 -1.48 5.00
C GLY A 62 4.55 -1.75 3.66
N LEU A 63 3.22 -1.82 3.68
CA LEU A 63 2.41 -2.14 2.51
C LEU A 63 1.69 -0.89 2.03
N GLU A 64 1.96 -0.48 0.79
CA GLU A 64 1.27 0.65 0.15
C GLU A 64 -0.23 0.35 -0.01
N VAL A 65 -1.01 1.41 -0.10
CA VAL A 65 -2.48 1.33 -0.20
C VAL A 65 -2.93 0.50 -1.40
N GLY A 66 -4.04 -0.19 -1.24
CA GLY A 66 -4.59 -1.18 -2.15
C GLY A 66 -4.84 -2.50 -1.44
N GLY A 67 -3.98 -2.82 -0.47
CA GLY A 67 -4.20 -3.95 0.46
C GLY A 67 -4.52 -5.27 -0.21
N ALA A 68 -5.45 -6.01 0.38
CA ALA A 68 -5.85 -7.32 -0.09
C ALA A 68 -6.85 -7.26 -1.26
N TYR A 69 -6.78 -8.25 -2.13
CA TYR A 69 -7.62 -8.39 -3.31
C TYR A 69 -8.85 -9.27 -3.08
N SER A 70 -8.84 -10.00 -1.98
CA SER A 70 -9.92 -10.91 -1.57
C SER A 70 -9.98 -11.05 -0.05
N VAL A 71 -11.12 -11.51 0.45
CA VAL A 71 -11.28 -11.86 1.88
C VAL A 71 -10.30 -12.96 2.30
N GLN A 72 -9.98 -13.88 1.39
CA GLN A 72 -8.99 -14.92 1.67
C GLN A 72 -7.61 -14.32 1.94
N GLU A 73 -7.17 -13.38 1.13
CA GLU A 73 -5.89 -12.69 1.33
C GLU A 73 -5.85 -11.89 2.64
N CYS A 74 -6.97 -11.30 3.06
CA CYS A 74 -7.05 -10.66 4.38
C CYS A 74 -6.75 -11.67 5.50
N TRP A 75 -7.31 -12.87 5.41
CA TRP A 75 -7.03 -13.94 6.37
C TRP A 75 -5.61 -14.49 6.26
N ASP A 76 -5.08 -14.58 5.06
CA ASP A 76 -3.74 -15.14 4.82
C ASP A 76 -2.65 -14.25 5.42
N ILE A 77 -2.79 -12.92 5.30
CA ILE A 77 -1.82 -11.99 5.93
C ILE A 77 -1.93 -12.00 7.46
N VAL A 78 -3.14 -12.11 8.02
CA VAL A 78 -3.33 -12.26 9.48
C VAL A 78 -2.68 -13.53 9.98
N ARG A 79 -2.91 -14.67 9.31
CA ARG A 79 -2.28 -15.96 9.64
C ARG A 79 -0.76 -15.92 9.49
N ALA A 80 -0.25 -15.19 8.49
CA ALA A 80 1.19 -14.99 8.35
C ALA A 80 1.75 -14.24 9.56
N TYR A 81 1.09 -13.18 10.02
CA TYR A 81 1.48 -12.46 11.23
C TYR A 81 1.42 -13.37 12.48
N GLU A 82 0.35 -14.12 12.66
CA GLU A 82 0.19 -15.04 13.78
C GLU A 82 1.31 -16.10 13.83
N ARG A 83 1.76 -16.57 12.68
CA ARG A 83 2.82 -17.57 12.52
C ARG A 83 4.22 -16.98 12.68
N THR A 84 4.51 -15.87 12.02
CA THR A 84 5.87 -15.30 11.95
C THR A 84 6.16 -14.32 13.08
N LYS A 85 5.13 -13.66 13.61
CA LYS A 85 5.22 -12.51 14.52
C LYS A 85 5.95 -11.30 13.92
N VAL A 86 6.18 -11.30 12.62
CA VAL A 86 6.78 -10.18 11.90
C VAL A 86 5.70 -9.16 11.58
N PRO A 87 5.85 -7.90 11.98
CA PRO A 87 4.84 -6.88 11.75
C PRO A 87 4.64 -6.55 10.26
N VAL A 88 3.40 -6.24 9.92
CA VAL A 88 3.01 -5.65 8.64
C VAL A 88 2.12 -4.44 8.92
N MET A 89 2.33 -3.35 8.22
CA MET A 89 1.54 -2.13 8.36
C MET A 89 1.03 -1.67 7.00
N LEU A 90 -0.28 -1.49 6.88
CA LEU A 90 -0.90 -0.80 5.75
C LEU A 90 -0.63 0.70 5.90
N LEU A 91 -0.04 1.31 4.88
CA LEU A 91 0.39 2.72 4.89
C LEU A 91 -0.73 3.62 4.36
N GLU A 92 -1.92 3.58 5.00
CA GLU A 92 -3.07 4.38 4.62
C GLU A 92 -2.85 5.85 5.02
N ASN A 93 -2.39 6.65 4.06
CA ASN A 93 -2.00 8.03 4.31
C ASN A 93 -3.17 8.98 4.60
N CYS A 94 -4.38 8.68 4.14
CA CYS A 94 -5.54 9.53 4.36
C CYS A 94 -5.99 9.55 5.83
N CYS A 95 -5.63 8.56 6.64
CA CYS A 95 -5.87 8.59 8.09
C CYS A 95 -5.04 9.67 8.83
N TYR A 96 -3.95 10.14 8.23
CA TYR A 96 -2.97 11.02 8.87
C TYR A 96 -3.01 12.46 8.35
N GLY A 97 -4.02 12.82 7.57
CA GLY A 97 -4.25 14.18 7.14
C GLY A 97 -4.58 15.10 8.33
N ARG A 98 -4.26 16.39 8.19
CA ARG A 98 -4.51 17.36 9.27
C ARG A 98 -5.99 17.44 9.66
N ASN A 99 -6.89 17.37 8.68
CA ASN A 99 -8.32 17.48 8.92
C ASN A 99 -8.85 16.19 9.55
N GLU A 100 -8.38 15.04 9.11
CA GLU A 100 -8.74 13.73 9.63
C GLU A 100 -8.31 13.59 11.09
N LEU A 101 -7.07 13.94 11.41
CA LEU A 101 -6.57 13.95 12.79
C LEU A 101 -7.28 14.99 13.68
N MET A 102 -7.69 16.12 13.12
CA MET A 102 -8.50 17.10 13.84
C MET A 102 -9.88 16.51 14.18
N LEU A 103 -10.54 15.88 13.21
CA LEU A 103 -11.84 15.26 13.40
C LEU A 103 -11.77 14.12 14.43
N LEU A 104 -10.76 13.26 14.35
CA LEU A 104 -10.51 12.21 15.33
C LEU A 104 -10.41 12.79 16.75
N ASN A 105 -9.59 13.83 16.94
CA ASN A 105 -9.46 14.49 18.23
C ASN A 105 -10.79 15.10 18.71
N MET A 106 -11.60 15.67 17.81
CA MET A 106 -12.90 16.21 18.17
C MET A 106 -13.89 15.10 18.57
N VAL A 107 -13.84 13.94 17.92
CA VAL A 107 -14.62 12.75 18.30
C VAL A 107 -14.22 12.30 19.71
N GLU A 108 -12.93 12.13 19.97
CA GLU A 108 -12.39 11.74 21.27
C GLU A 108 -12.77 12.71 22.40
N GLN A 109 -12.88 14.01 22.08
CA GLN A 109 -13.33 15.05 23.02
C GLN A 109 -14.85 15.11 23.18
N GLY A 110 -15.62 14.28 22.49
CA GLY A 110 -17.07 14.27 22.54
C GLY A 110 -17.77 15.50 21.93
N VAL A 111 -17.06 16.27 21.08
CA VAL A 111 -17.56 17.52 20.49
C VAL A 111 -18.82 17.30 19.67
N PHE A 112 -18.94 16.14 19.02
CA PHE A 112 -20.08 15.81 18.17
C PHE A 112 -21.22 15.09 18.92
N GLY A 113 -21.01 14.73 20.20
CA GLY A 113 -21.94 13.90 20.94
C GLY A 113 -21.94 12.46 20.42
N GLU A 114 -23.12 11.81 20.48
CA GLU A 114 -23.29 10.46 19.93
C GLU A 114 -23.32 10.51 18.39
N ILE A 115 -22.38 9.83 17.76
CA ILE A 115 -22.28 9.75 16.31
C ILE A 115 -23.25 8.66 15.82
N VAL A 116 -24.25 9.07 15.04
CA VAL A 116 -25.27 8.17 14.49
C VAL A 116 -25.09 7.88 13.01
N HIS A 117 -24.28 8.69 12.31
CA HIS A 117 -23.99 8.51 10.90
C HIS A 117 -22.71 9.23 10.51
N VAL A 118 -21.92 8.59 9.67
CA VAL A 118 -20.76 9.18 9.00
C VAL A 118 -20.84 8.92 7.50
N ALA A 119 -20.27 9.81 6.70
CA ALA A 119 -20.17 9.66 5.26
C ALA A 119 -18.83 10.21 4.78
N GLY A 120 -18.21 9.52 3.86
CA GLY A 120 -16.96 9.93 3.22
C GLY A 120 -16.96 9.54 1.75
N GLY A 121 -15.94 10.02 1.02
CA GLY A 121 -15.76 9.65 -0.37
C GLY A 121 -14.41 10.15 -0.89
N TYR A 122 -13.77 9.32 -1.71
CA TYR A 122 -12.53 9.66 -2.39
C TYR A 122 -12.81 9.84 -3.89
N LEU A 123 -12.68 11.07 -4.36
CA LEU A 123 -12.93 11.44 -5.76
C LEU A 123 -11.60 11.74 -6.46
N HIS A 124 -11.27 10.96 -7.46
CA HIS A 124 -10.01 11.06 -8.19
C HIS A 124 -10.20 10.98 -9.70
N ASP A 125 -9.52 11.84 -10.44
CA ASP A 125 -9.46 11.74 -11.90
C ASP A 125 -8.46 10.65 -12.31
N LEU A 126 -8.97 9.50 -12.71
CA LEU A 126 -8.19 8.33 -13.09
C LEU A 126 -8.01 8.19 -14.61
N ARG A 127 -8.29 9.21 -15.42
CA ARG A 127 -8.18 9.11 -16.88
C ARG A 127 -6.79 8.71 -17.35
N SER A 128 -5.74 9.25 -16.77
CA SER A 128 -4.35 8.90 -17.09
C SER A 128 -3.98 7.46 -16.75
N GLU A 129 -4.61 6.89 -15.74
CA GLU A 129 -4.28 5.57 -15.19
C GLU A 129 -5.14 4.46 -15.80
N ILE A 130 -6.36 4.80 -16.23
CA ILE A 130 -7.33 3.86 -16.78
C ILE A 130 -7.45 4.04 -18.28
N ALA A 131 -7.85 5.22 -18.78
CA ALA A 131 -8.03 5.44 -20.21
C ALA A 131 -6.71 5.35 -20.99
N CYS A 132 -5.62 5.87 -20.43
CA CYS A 132 -4.26 5.76 -20.96
C CYS A 132 -3.42 4.71 -20.23
N GLY A 133 -4.08 3.77 -19.55
CA GLY A 133 -3.40 2.81 -18.68
C GLY A 133 -2.44 1.87 -19.40
N GLN A 134 -2.75 1.51 -20.65
CA GLN A 134 -1.88 0.67 -21.48
C GLN A 134 -0.58 1.42 -21.85
N GLU A 135 -0.68 2.66 -22.33
CA GLU A 135 0.47 3.49 -22.70
C GLU A 135 1.34 3.81 -21.48
N ASN A 136 0.70 4.11 -20.35
CA ASN A 136 1.37 4.42 -19.09
C ASN A 136 1.84 3.17 -18.33
N ARG A 137 1.57 1.97 -18.83
CA ARG A 137 1.88 0.69 -18.17
C ARG A 137 1.35 0.65 -16.73
N HIS A 138 0.08 1.08 -16.55
CA HIS A 138 -0.53 1.19 -15.25
C HIS A 138 -1.46 0.00 -14.96
N TYR A 139 -1.28 -0.63 -13.80
CA TYR A 139 -2.01 -1.85 -13.40
C TYR A 139 -3.52 -1.60 -13.19
N ARG A 140 -3.94 -0.38 -12.84
CA ARG A 140 -5.35 -0.04 -12.59
C ARG A 140 -6.26 -0.32 -13.77
N LEU A 141 -5.80 -0.14 -15.01
CA LEU A 141 -6.60 -0.48 -16.19
C LEU A 141 -7.11 -1.93 -16.12
N ARG A 142 -6.24 -2.89 -15.81
CA ARG A 142 -6.62 -4.31 -15.69
C ARG A 142 -7.65 -4.52 -14.59
N ASN A 143 -7.49 -3.87 -13.45
CA ASN A 143 -8.43 -3.94 -12.34
C ASN A 143 -9.82 -3.45 -12.75
N TYR A 144 -9.92 -2.29 -13.36
CA TYR A 144 -11.20 -1.70 -13.79
C TYR A 144 -11.87 -2.46 -14.94
N LEU A 145 -11.11 -3.18 -15.77
CA LEU A 145 -11.67 -4.04 -16.81
C LEU A 145 -12.26 -5.36 -16.28
N HIS A 146 -11.74 -5.88 -15.16
CA HIS A 146 -12.06 -7.21 -14.68
C HIS A 146 -12.84 -7.25 -13.36
N ARG A 147 -13.01 -6.10 -12.69
CA ARG A 147 -13.70 -6.01 -11.40
C ARG A 147 -14.83 -4.99 -11.45
N ASN A 148 -16.03 -5.43 -11.12
CA ASN A 148 -17.20 -4.56 -10.96
C ASN A 148 -17.50 -4.35 -9.47
N CYS A 149 -16.68 -3.56 -8.80
CA CYS A 149 -16.81 -3.27 -7.38
C CYS A 149 -16.11 -1.93 -7.07
N GLU A 150 -16.19 -1.46 -5.82
CA GLU A 150 -15.29 -0.44 -5.32
C GLU A 150 -13.84 -0.97 -5.35
N ASN A 151 -12.99 -0.28 -6.09
CA ASN A 151 -11.60 -0.73 -6.31
C ASN A 151 -10.58 -0.08 -5.38
N TYR A 152 -10.98 0.95 -4.62
CA TYR A 152 -10.06 1.72 -3.80
C TYR A 152 -10.76 2.36 -2.57
N PRO A 153 -11.36 1.56 -1.68
CA PRO A 153 -12.19 2.07 -0.58
C PRO A 153 -11.40 2.56 0.63
N THR A 154 -10.10 2.29 0.70
CA THR A 154 -9.30 2.51 1.92
C THR A 154 -9.17 3.97 2.31
N HIS A 155 -9.10 4.88 1.34
CA HIS A 155 -8.97 6.31 1.60
C HIS A 155 -10.21 6.95 2.25
N GLU A 156 -11.39 6.44 1.96
CA GLU A 156 -12.61 6.88 2.64
C GLU A 156 -12.90 6.08 3.91
N LEU A 157 -12.70 4.76 3.89
CA LEU A 157 -13.00 3.91 5.05
C LEU A 157 -12.05 4.14 6.22
N GLY A 158 -10.74 4.27 5.94
CA GLY A 158 -9.77 4.46 6.99
C GLY A 158 -10.06 5.64 7.93
N PRO A 159 -10.33 6.86 7.42
CA PRO A 159 -10.71 7.99 8.27
C PRO A 159 -12.08 7.87 8.95
N LEU A 160 -12.96 6.95 8.52
CA LEU A 160 -14.30 6.78 9.07
C LEU A 160 -14.35 5.76 10.24
N GLU A 161 -13.36 4.88 10.33
CA GLU A 161 -13.21 3.88 11.40
C GLU A 161 -12.64 4.49 12.68
#